data_bbc4b160574190baf9a807f782554810
#
_entry.id   bbc4b160574190baf9a807f782554810
#
_cell.length_a   1.000
_cell.length_b   1.000
_cell.length_c   1.000
_cell.angle_alpha   90.00
_cell.angle_beta   90.00
_cell.angle_gamma   90.00
#
_symmetry.space_group_name_H-M   'P 1'
#
loop_
_entity.id
_entity.type
_entity.pdbx_description
1 polymer ?
#
loop_
_entity_poly.entity_id
_entity_poly.type
_entity_poly.pdbx_seq_one_letter_code
_entity_poly.pdbx_strand_id
1 'polypeptide(L)'
;MAPKTKPDNSGYVKLKKDLSANSLGQLYIFHGEETYLRDFYLNRLKEQILTGGMGTFNLHEIAAKEMSPHALEQAIDCLPMMAERTLIMVTDFDLFKAGEKDREGYIKLFSQLPEYCCIVFLYDLIDYKGDARTKLAAALKQYGTVVNFVRQEQGDLVDWVRRRFKALGKDIDSRLALELVFLCGDLMTNLVGEIEKIGAYAKQPHITRADIEAVATPQLDAVVFRMTDAIGESNFDKAASVLGELYQMQEPPIKIMWSLGRQMRQFYSARLAMEHRRGAGYVASLWGIKPYPAEKLMTSARRFSLPWCRRAVVRCAQTDLAMKSTGQDAQQLLTTLLLELATPV
;
A
#
# COMPACT_ATOMS: atom_id res chain seq x y z
N MET A 1 11.30 13.27 14.52
CA MET A 1 10.62 13.17 13.22
C MET A 1 9.42 14.11 13.24
N ALA A 2 9.29 14.98 12.25
CA ALA A 2 8.11 15.83 12.12
C ALA A 2 6.86 14.95 11.93
N PRO A 3 5.68 15.31 12.45
CA PRO A 3 4.45 14.59 12.24
C PRO A 3 4.18 14.51 10.73
N LYS A 4 3.97 13.30 10.20
CA LYS A 4 3.52 13.14 8.81
C LYS A 4 2.18 13.86 8.69
N THR A 5 2.14 14.95 7.92
CA THR A 5 0.88 15.59 7.51
C THR A 5 -0.01 14.53 6.86
N LYS A 6 -1.28 14.51 7.23
CA LYS A 6 -2.24 13.64 6.54
C LYS A 6 -2.15 13.91 5.04
N PRO A 7 -2.10 12.86 4.20
CA PRO A 7 -2.07 13.06 2.76
C PRO A 7 -3.32 13.84 2.31
N ASP A 8 -3.15 14.74 1.35
CA ASP A 8 -4.25 15.49 0.77
C ASP A 8 -5.17 14.53 0.00
N ASN A 9 -6.40 14.40 0.48
CA ASN A 9 -7.42 13.51 -0.07
C ASN A 9 -8.46 14.26 -0.91
N SER A 10 -8.27 15.57 -1.11
CA SER A 10 -9.23 16.45 -1.80
C SER A 10 -9.51 16.02 -3.24
N GLY A 11 -8.46 15.64 -3.97
CA GLY A 11 -8.58 15.15 -5.35
C GLY A 11 -9.35 13.84 -5.44
N TYR A 12 -9.16 12.92 -4.51
CA TYR A 12 -9.92 11.67 -4.46
C TYR A 12 -11.41 11.89 -4.18
N VAL A 13 -11.73 12.77 -3.23
CA VAL A 13 -13.12 13.14 -2.94
C VAL A 13 -13.78 13.81 -4.15
N LYS A 14 -13.05 14.70 -4.83
CA LYS A 14 -13.53 15.36 -6.05
C LYS A 14 -13.79 14.35 -7.16
N LEU A 15 -12.85 13.43 -7.46
CA LEU A 15 -13.02 12.39 -8.46
C LEU A 15 -14.29 11.55 -8.21
N LYS A 16 -14.53 11.15 -6.96
CA LYS A 16 -15.75 10.40 -6.59
C LYS A 16 -17.03 11.20 -6.89
N LYS A 17 -17.01 12.49 -6.58
CA LYS A 17 -18.14 13.38 -6.84
C LYS A 17 -18.35 13.55 -8.36
N ASP A 18 -17.29 13.80 -9.11
CA ASP A 18 -17.33 13.98 -10.57
C ASP A 18 -17.90 12.73 -11.26
N LEU A 19 -17.45 11.54 -10.86
CA LEU A 19 -17.95 10.27 -11.38
C LEU A 19 -19.44 10.03 -11.02
N SER A 20 -19.83 10.34 -9.77
CA SER A 20 -21.22 10.12 -9.34
C SER A 20 -22.22 11.11 -9.99
N ALA A 21 -21.75 12.32 -10.29
CA ALA A 21 -22.56 13.36 -10.95
C ALA A 21 -22.50 13.31 -12.48
N ASN A 22 -21.76 12.35 -13.07
CA ASN A 22 -21.46 12.26 -14.51
C ASN A 22 -20.92 13.59 -15.07
N SER A 23 -20.08 14.28 -14.28
CA SER A 23 -19.53 15.60 -14.61
C SER A 23 -18.00 15.58 -14.49
N LEU A 24 -17.37 14.73 -15.33
CA LEU A 24 -15.91 14.56 -15.32
C LEU A 24 -15.18 15.83 -15.74
N GLY A 25 -14.09 16.14 -15.07
CA GLY A 25 -13.15 17.20 -15.46
C GLY A 25 -12.39 16.87 -16.75
N GLN A 26 -11.50 17.78 -17.12
CA GLN A 26 -10.72 17.67 -18.36
C GLN A 26 -9.30 17.16 -18.14
N LEU A 27 -8.77 17.21 -16.90
CA LEU A 27 -7.40 16.81 -16.58
C LEU A 27 -7.34 16.13 -15.22
N TYR A 28 -6.80 14.92 -15.19
CA TYR A 28 -6.55 14.15 -13.98
C TYR A 28 -5.10 13.68 -13.91
N ILE A 29 -4.52 13.69 -12.71
CA ILE A 29 -3.23 13.09 -12.40
C ILE A 29 -3.48 11.97 -11.40
N PHE A 30 -3.32 10.73 -11.80
CA PHE A 30 -3.54 9.54 -10.95
C PHE A 30 -2.20 9.01 -10.45
N HIS A 31 -2.02 8.97 -9.15
CA HIS A 31 -0.82 8.44 -8.52
C HIS A 31 -1.11 7.83 -7.13
N GLY A 32 -0.16 7.13 -6.55
CA GLY A 32 -0.25 6.63 -5.17
C GLY A 32 -0.08 5.13 -5.06
N GLU A 33 0.02 4.64 -3.82
CA GLU A 33 0.36 3.25 -3.51
C GLU A 33 -0.83 2.27 -3.70
N GLU A 34 -2.08 2.77 -3.64
CA GLU A 34 -3.28 1.93 -3.70
C GLU A 34 -3.72 1.72 -5.15
N THR A 35 -3.01 0.84 -5.83
CA THR A 35 -3.23 0.55 -7.26
C THR A 35 -4.61 -0.02 -7.54
N TYR A 36 -5.18 -0.83 -6.63
CA TYR A 36 -6.54 -1.38 -6.81
C TYR A 36 -7.60 -0.26 -6.95
N LEU A 37 -7.56 0.75 -6.07
CA LEU A 37 -8.50 1.87 -6.17
C LEU A 37 -8.24 2.73 -7.40
N ARG A 38 -6.97 2.98 -7.71
CA ARG A 38 -6.57 3.72 -8.90
C ARG A 38 -7.15 3.09 -10.16
N ASP A 39 -6.95 1.80 -10.33
CA ASP A 39 -7.41 1.05 -11.50
C ASP A 39 -8.94 0.93 -11.52
N PHE A 40 -9.57 0.75 -10.36
CA PHE A 40 -11.03 0.76 -10.24
C PHE A 40 -11.64 2.10 -10.73
N TYR A 41 -11.09 3.23 -10.27
CA TYR A 41 -11.60 4.54 -10.66
C TYR A 41 -11.23 4.91 -12.10
N LEU A 42 -10.05 4.48 -12.57
CA LEU A 42 -9.67 4.61 -13.98
C LEU A 42 -10.64 3.87 -14.90
N ASN A 43 -11.00 2.64 -14.58
CA ASN A 43 -11.96 1.86 -15.36
C ASN A 43 -13.35 2.51 -15.34
N ARG A 44 -13.81 2.99 -14.17
CA ARG A 44 -15.06 3.74 -14.08
C ARG A 44 -15.06 5.01 -14.95
N LEU A 45 -13.95 5.73 -15.01
CA LEU A 45 -13.77 6.90 -15.86
C LEU A 45 -13.80 6.49 -17.33
N LYS A 46 -13.11 5.43 -17.72
CA LYS A 46 -13.14 4.87 -19.07
C LYS A 46 -14.58 4.48 -19.49
N GLU A 47 -15.30 3.77 -18.64
CA GLU A 47 -16.68 3.35 -18.87
C GLU A 47 -17.63 4.54 -19.13
N GLN A 48 -17.42 5.68 -18.45
CA GLN A 48 -18.24 6.87 -18.65
C GLN A 48 -17.89 7.65 -19.92
N ILE A 49 -16.61 7.65 -20.32
CA ILE A 49 -16.18 8.42 -21.52
C ILE A 49 -16.30 7.57 -22.77
N LEU A 50 -15.89 6.32 -22.72
CA LEU A 50 -15.81 5.43 -23.89
C LEU A 50 -17.12 4.66 -24.06
N THR A 51 -18.22 5.39 -24.21
CA THR A 51 -19.56 4.82 -24.39
C THR A 51 -19.81 4.39 -25.84
N GLY A 52 -20.65 3.34 -26.02
CA GLY A 52 -21.08 2.88 -27.35
C GLY A 52 -20.08 1.93 -28.04
N GLY A 53 -20.49 1.38 -29.18
CA GLY A 53 -19.73 0.37 -29.93
C GLY A 53 -18.42 0.85 -30.56
N MET A 54 -18.16 2.18 -30.58
CA MET A 54 -16.94 2.80 -31.11
C MET A 54 -16.09 3.50 -30.04
N GLY A 55 -16.30 3.19 -28.77
CA GLY A 55 -15.57 3.83 -27.67
C GLY A 55 -14.05 3.77 -27.79
N THR A 56 -13.49 2.70 -28.37
CA THR A 56 -12.04 2.53 -28.56
C THR A 56 -11.43 3.57 -29.51
N PHE A 57 -12.18 4.12 -30.47
CA PHE A 57 -11.69 5.18 -31.36
C PHE A 57 -11.50 6.52 -30.63
N ASN A 58 -12.14 6.68 -29.48
CA ASN A 58 -12.05 7.88 -28.66
C ASN A 58 -11.02 7.75 -27.54
N LEU A 59 -10.23 6.67 -27.52
CA LEU A 59 -9.11 6.46 -26.61
C LEU A 59 -7.79 6.69 -27.35
N HIS A 60 -7.01 7.68 -26.89
CA HIS A 60 -5.69 8.00 -27.39
C HIS A 60 -4.67 7.69 -26.30
N GLU A 61 -3.78 6.72 -26.53
CA GLU A 61 -2.72 6.37 -25.60
C GLU A 61 -1.38 6.90 -26.11
N ILE A 62 -0.71 7.71 -25.29
CA ILE A 62 0.60 8.27 -25.59
C ILE A 62 1.63 7.60 -24.67
N ALA A 63 2.57 6.87 -25.27
CA ALA A 63 3.68 6.28 -24.52
C ALA A 63 4.62 7.39 -23.98
N ALA A 64 5.20 7.20 -22.80
CA ALA A 64 6.09 8.19 -22.19
C ALA A 64 7.22 8.67 -23.10
N LYS A 65 7.79 7.78 -23.92
CA LYS A 65 8.88 8.08 -24.89
C LYS A 65 8.43 8.96 -26.08
N GLU A 66 7.15 8.96 -26.38
CA GLU A 66 6.55 9.71 -27.51
C GLU A 66 5.92 11.03 -27.02
N MET A 67 5.85 11.22 -25.71
CA MET A 67 5.20 12.36 -25.10
C MET A 67 5.98 13.65 -25.36
N SER A 68 5.30 14.62 -25.96
CA SER A 68 5.76 15.98 -26.20
C SER A 68 4.56 16.93 -26.22
N PRO A 69 4.74 18.25 -26.08
CA PRO A 69 3.63 19.20 -26.23
C PRO A 69 2.91 19.05 -27.57
N HIS A 70 3.66 18.79 -28.64
CA HIS A 70 3.08 18.60 -29.99
C HIS A 70 2.26 17.31 -30.09
N ALA A 71 2.77 16.18 -29.57
CA ALA A 71 2.03 14.91 -29.56
C ALA A 71 0.73 15.02 -28.74
N LEU A 72 0.79 15.72 -27.59
CA LEU A 72 -0.40 15.96 -26.77
C LEU A 72 -1.40 16.88 -27.50
N GLU A 73 -0.94 17.94 -28.16
CA GLU A 73 -1.78 18.85 -28.95
C GLU A 73 -2.51 18.09 -30.07
N GLN A 74 -1.80 17.25 -30.82
CA GLN A 74 -2.42 16.41 -31.86
C GLN A 74 -3.50 15.48 -31.30
N ALA A 75 -3.29 14.88 -30.11
CA ALA A 75 -4.30 14.05 -29.48
C ALA A 75 -5.50 14.87 -28.97
N ILE A 76 -5.27 16.10 -28.48
CA ILE A 76 -6.35 17.02 -28.06
C ILE A 76 -7.23 17.43 -29.25
N ASP A 77 -6.62 17.67 -30.41
CA ASP A 77 -7.31 18.10 -31.62
C ASP A 77 -8.16 17.00 -32.29
N CYS A 78 -8.00 15.74 -31.85
CA CYS A 78 -8.83 14.63 -32.28
C CYS A 78 -10.26 14.79 -31.74
N LEU A 79 -11.19 15.09 -32.62
CA LEU A 79 -12.62 15.21 -32.28
C LEU A 79 -13.22 13.84 -31.93
N PRO A 80 -14.16 13.78 -30.97
CA PRO A 80 -14.81 12.53 -30.61
C PRO A 80 -15.64 11.97 -31.77
N MET A 81 -15.51 10.66 -32.01
CA MET A 81 -16.24 9.92 -33.01
C MET A 81 -17.49 9.28 -32.39
N MET A 82 -18.68 9.74 -32.77
CA MET A 82 -19.96 9.22 -32.28
C MET A 82 -20.06 9.13 -30.75
N ALA A 83 -19.38 10.03 -30.05
CA ALA A 83 -19.35 10.16 -28.57
C ALA A 83 -19.27 11.65 -28.21
N GLU A 84 -19.50 11.97 -26.94
CA GLU A 84 -19.41 13.35 -26.45
C GLU A 84 -17.98 13.74 -26.09
N ARG A 85 -17.12 12.76 -25.79
CA ARG A 85 -15.77 13.01 -25.24
C ARG A 85 -14.73 12.05 -25.79
N THR A 86 -13.47 12.53 -25.80
CA THR A 86 -12.26 11.75 -26.01
C THR A 86 -11.51 11.55 -24.68
N LEU A 87 -10.82 10.43 -24.56
CA LEU A 87 -9.92 10.13 -23.44
C LEU A 87 -8.49 10.02 -23.95
N ILE A 88 -7.60 10.86 -23.42
CA ILE A 88 -6.17 10.79 -23.67
C ILE A 88 -5.50 10.22 -22.42
N MET A 89 -4.78 9.10 -22.58
CA MET A 89 -4.02 8.47 -21.49
C MET A 89 -2.53 8.60 -21.73
N VAL A 90 -1.83 9.11 -20.73
CA VAL A 90 -0.37 9.21 -20.71
C VAL A 90 0.15 8.45 -19.50
N THR A 91 0.88 7.34 -19.75
CA THR A 91 1.38 6.48 -18.67
C THR A 91 2.87 6.70 -18.45
N ASP A 92 3.25 6.85 -17.17
CA ASP A 92 4.63 6.92 -16.69
C ASP A 92 5.49 8.03 -17.33
N PHE A 93 4.86 9.16 -17.62
CA PHE A 93 5.56 10.37 -18.04
C PHE A 93 5.70 11.36 -16.89
N ASP A 94 6.94 11.66 -16.51
CA ASP A 94 7.24 12.63 -15.45
C ASP A 94 7.21 14.07 -15.97
N LEU A 95 6.05 14.71 -15.84
CA LEU A 95 5.83 16.11 -16.24
C LEU A 95 6.86 17.09 -15.62
N PHE A 96 7.37 16.81 -14.40
CA PHE A 96 8.30 17.69 -13.70
C PHE A 96 9.74 17.54 -14.19
N LYS A 97 10.08 16.43 -14.85
CA LYS A 97 11.39 16.22 -15.49
C LYS A 97 11.45 16.70 -16.93
N ALA A 98 10.34 17.08 -17.53
CA ALA A 98 10.34 17.68 -18.85
C ALA A 98 11.16 18.97 -18.91
N GLY A 99 11.70 19.33 -20.06
CA GLY A 99 12.41 20.57 -20.28
C GLY A 99 11.53 21.80 -19.98
N GLU A 100 12.15 22.94 -19.68
CA GLU A 100 11.41 24.15 -19.29
C GLU A 100 10.44 24.59 -20.41
N LYS A 101 10.90 24.57 -21.67
CA LYS A 101 10.08 24.90 -22.85
C LYS A 101 8.85 23.95 -22.98
N ASP A 102 9.06 22.66 -22.74
CA ASP A 102 7.97 21.68 -22.84
C ASP A 102 6.98 21.85 -21.69
N ARG A 103 7.48 22.14 -20.46
CA ARG A 103 6.59 22.46 -19.32
C ARG A 103 5.71 23.67 -19.58
N GLU A 104 6.26 24.73 -20.20
CA GLU A 104 5.46 25.88 -20.61
C GLU A 104 4.43 25.51 -21.70
N GLY A 105 4.80 24.66 -22.64
CA GLY A 105 3.88 24.11 -23.64
C GLY A 105 2.72 23.34 -23.01
N TYR A 106 3.00 22.44 -22.05
CA TYR A 106 1.95 21.71 -21.32
C TYR A 106 1.04 22.66 -20.54
N ILE A 107 1.59 23.65 -19.83
CA ILE A 107 0.78 24.65 -19.09
C ILE A 107 -0.18 25.35 -20.04
N LYS A 108 0.29 25.76 -21.21
CA LYS A 108 -0.56 26.43 -22.23
C LYS A 108 -1.69 25.51 -22.68
N LEU A 109 -1.39 24.25 -23.03
CA LEU A 109 -2.40 23.27 -23.43
C LEU A 109 -3.43 23.02 -22.32
N PHE A 110 -3.00 22.84 -21.08
CA PHE A 110 -3.90 22.61 -19.93
C PHE A 110 -4.84 23.78 -19.67
N SER A 111 -4.44 25.01 -19.99
CA SER A 111 -5.27 26.22 -19.82
C SER A 111 -6.37 26.37 -20.89
N GLN A 112 -6.32 25.59 -21.97
CA GLN A 112 -7.17 25.75 -23.15
C GLN A 112 -7.82 24.42 -23.57
N LEU A 113 -7.96 23.45 -22.65
CA LEU A 113 -8.55 22.16 -22.96
C LEU A 113 -10.01 22.31 -23.40
N PRO A 114 -10.38 21.71 -24.55
CA PRO A 114 -11.79 21.71 -25.01
C PRO A 114 -12.64 20.82 -24.09
N GLU A 115 -13.94 21.13 -23.99
CA GLU A 115 -14.86 20.42 -23.09
C GLU A 115 -14.98 18.91 -23.38
N TYR A 116 -14.83 18.56 -24.66
CA TYR A 116 -14.88 17.15 -25.08
C TYR A 116 -13.64 16.34 -24.67
N CYS A 117 -12.53 16.96 -24.28
CA CYS A 117 -11.28 16.29 -23.98
C CYS A 117 -11.17 15.93 -22.48
N CYS A 118 -10.74 14.71 -22.19
CA CYS A 118 -10.33 14.30 -20.86
C CYS A 118 -8.93 13.67 -20.92
N ILE A 119 -7.98 14.23 -20.17
CA ILE A 119 -6.60 13.75 -20.12
C ILE A 119 -6.37 13.10 -18.76
N VAL A 120 -5.78 11.91 -18.75
CA VAL A 120 -5.35 11.21 -17.54
C VAL A 120 -3.86 10.92 -17.62
N PHE A 121 -3.07 11.54 -16.74
CA PHE A 121 -1.69 11.13 -16.49
C PHE A 121 -1.69 10.06 -15.42
N LEU A 122 -1.24 8.87 -15.77
CA LEU A 122 -1.17 7.71 -14.89
C LEU A 122 0.29 7.46 -14.48
N TYR A 123 0.59 7.63 -13.20
CA TYR A 123 1.88 7.29 -12.59
C TYR A 123 1.76 5.88 -12.01
N ASP A 124 2.27 4.90 -12.71
CA ASP A 124 2.21 3.47 -12.35
C ASP A 124 3.56 2.95 -11.84
N LEU A 125 4.58 3.00 -12.69
CA LEU A 125 5.93 2.53 -12.36
C LEU A 125 6.82 3.63 -11.77
N ILE A 126 6.47 4.89 -12.02
CA ILE A 126 7.23 6.04 -11.52
C ILE A 126 6.48 6.78 -10.42
N ASP A 127 7.22 7.34 -9.48
CA ASP A 127 6.65 8.17 -8.41
C ASP A 127 6.26 9.56 -8.93
N TYR A 128 5.08 10.03 -8.57
CA TYR A 128 4.70 11.43 -8.74
C TYR A 128 5.43 12.31 -7.70
N LYS A 129 6.39 13.11 -8.16
CA LYS A 129 7.18 14.02 -7.32
C LYS A 129 6.90 15.48 -7.70
N GLY A 130 5.67 15.92 -7.44
CA GLY A 130 5.26 17.30 -7.69
C GLY A 130 6.00 18.30 -6.79
N ASP A 131 6.71 19.27 -7.38
CA ASP A 131 7.22 20.42 -6.63
C ASP A 131 6.17 21.53 -6.62
N ALA A 132 5.51 21.71 -5.47
CA ALA A 132 4.44 22.70 -5.28
C ALA A 132 4.85 24.16 -5.58
N ARG A 133 6.16 24.45 -5.67
CA ARG A 133 6.68 25.79 -5.96
C ARG A 133 6.74 26.12 -7.44
N THR A 134 6.51 25.16 -8.31
CA THR A 134 6.63 25.33 -9.77
C THR A 134 5.34 25.88 -10.38
N LYS A 135 5.48 26.61 -11.51
CA LYS A 135 4.35 27.08 -12.33
C LYS A 135 3.49 25.88 -12.80
N LEU A 136 4.13 24.75 -13.12
CA LEU A 136 3.43 23.53 -13.54
C LEU A 136 2.52 22.98 -12.43
N ALA A 137 2.99 22.91 -11.19
CA ALA A 137 2.17 22.47 -10.06
C ALA A 137 0.96 23.38 -9.83
N ALA A 138 1.14 24.69 -9.98
CA ALA A 138 0.06 25.68 -9.91
C ALA A 138 -0.98 25.43 -11.03
N ALA A 139 -0.53 25.21 -12.26
CA ALA A 139 -1.38 24.91 -13.41
C ALA A 139 -2.16 23.59 -13.22
N LEU A 140 -1.50 22.50 -12.76
CA LEU A 140 -2.15 21.22 -12.47
C LEU A 140 -3.21 21.34 -11.38
N LYS A 141 -3.00 22.22 -10.40
CA LYS A 141 -4.00 22.49 -9.36
C LYS A 141 -5.15 23.36 -9.85
N GLN A 142 -4.89 24.26 -10.78
CA GLN A 142 -5.90 25.18 -11.32
C GLN A 142 -6.80 24.50 -12.37
N TYR A 143 -6.22 23.75 -13.29
CA TYR A 143 -6.90 23.18 -14.46
C TYR A 143 -7.21 21.70 -14.33
N GLY A 144 -6.58 21.01 -13.37
CA GLY A 144 -6.71 19.57 -13.19
C GLY A 144 -7.10 19.16 -11.78
N THR A 145 -7.17 17.85 -11.62
CA THR A 145 -7.40 17.19 -10.32
C THR A 145 -6.28 16.18 -10.06
N VAL A 146 -5.44 16.46 -9.09
CA VAL A 146 -4.40 15.54 -8.66
C VAL A 146 -4.99 14.57 -7.64
N VAL A 147 -5.05 13.29 -7.99
CA VAL A 147 -5.66 12.23 -7.20
C VAL A 147 -4.60 11.32 -6.64
N ASN A 148 -4.43 11.37 -5.32
CA ASN A 148 -3.51 10.50 -4.60
C ASN A 148 -4.27 9.30 -4.03
N PHE A 149 -4.03 8.11 -4.56
CA PHE A 149 -4.62 6.86 -4.08
C PHE A 149 -3.78 6.31 -2.94
N VAL A 150 -4.08 6.74 -1.73
CA VAL A 150 -3.38 6.32 -0.51
C VAL A 150 -3.99 5.05 0.07
N ARG A 151 -3.19 4.34 0.88
CA ARG A 151 -3.69 3.20 1.67
C ARG A 151 -4.87 3.60 2.53
N GLN A 152 -5.89 2.76 2.54
CA GLN A 152 -7.13 3.05 3.24
C GLN A 152 -6.94 3.01 4.76
N GLU A 153 -7.74 3.80 5.47
CA GLU A 153 -7.80 3.73 6.93
C GLU A 153 -8.34 2.36 7.37
N GLN A 154 -8.00 1.95 8.60
CA GLN A 154 -8.32 0.60 9.07
C GLN A 154 -9.82 0.29 9.05
N GLY A 155 -10.67 1.25 9.45
CA GLY A 155 -12.12 1.07 9.45
C GLY A 155 -12.68 0.89 8.04
N ASP A 156 -12.29 1.77 7.11
CA ASP A 156 -12.73 1.71 5.70
C ASP A 156 -12.30 0.40 5.03
N LEU A 157 -11.10 -0.09 5.37
CA LEU A 157 -10.56 -1.33 4.82
C LEU A 157 -11.32 -2.56 5.35
N VAL A 158 -11.66 -2.59 6.65
CA VAL A 158 -12.50 -3.65 7.24
C VAL A 158 -13.88 -3.70 6.58
N ASP A 159 -14.52 -2.54 6.43
CA ASP A 159 -15.83 -2.46 5.77
C ASP A 159 -15.76 -2.87 4.30
N TRP A 160 -14.65 -2.56 3.62
CA TRP A 160 -14.43 -3.00 2.25
C TRP A 160 -14.24 -4.52 2.18
N VAL A 161 -13.43 -5.13 3.05
CA VAL A 161 -13.25 -6.59 3.13
C VAL A 161 -14.58 -7.29 3.33
N ARG A 162 -15.41 -6.81 4.28
CA ARG A 162 -16.74 -7.37 4.54
C ARG A 162 -17.66 -7.27 3.32
N ARG A 163 -17.68 -6.12 2.62
CA ARG A 163 -18.45 -5.96 1.38
C ARG A 163 -18.00 -6.91 0.28
N ARG A 164 -16.68 -7.15 0.16
CA ARG A 164 -16.14 -8.10 -0.83
C ARG A 164 -16.56 -9.52 -0.53
N PHE A 165 -16.46 -9.98 0.73
CA PHE A 165 -16.98 -11.31 1.10
C PHE A 165 -18.49 -11.42 0.85
N LYS A 166 -19.25 -10.37 1.15
CA LYS A 166 -20.70 -10.34 0.89
C LYS A 166 -21.02 -10.50 -0.60
N ALA A 167 -20.23 -9.89 -1.49
CA ALA A 167 -20.36 -10.06 -2.94
C ALA A 167 -20.11 -11.50 -3.40
N LEU A 168 -19.35 -12.29 -2.63
CA LEU A 168 -19.13 -13.73 -2.85
C LEU A 168 -20.18 -14.62 -2.14
N GLY A 169 -21.23 -14.03 -1.58
CA GLY A 169 -22.24 -14.77 -0.79
C GLY A 169 -21.72 -15.24 0.58
N LYS A 170 -20.66 -14.62 1.09
CA LYS A 170 -20.04 -14.94 2.37
C LYS A 170 -20.17 -13.78 3.37
N ASP A 171 -20.03 -14.10 4.65
CA ASP A 171 -19.97 -13.10 5.73
C ASP A 171 -18.73 -13.32 6.59
N ILE A 172 -18.18 -12.23 7.14
CA ILE A 172 -17.00 -12.25 8.01
C ILE A 172 -17.16 -11.22 9.12
N ASP A 173 -16.79 -11.59 10.36
CA ASP A 173 -16.77 -10.67 11.49
C ASP A 173 -15.72 -9.57 11.32
N SER A 174 -16.03 -8.37 11.82
CA SER A 174 -15.09 -7.22 11.76
C SER A 174 -13.75 -7.54 12.41
N ARG A 175 -13.73 -8.29 13.53
CA ARG A 175 -12.50 -8.70 14.20
C ARG A 175 -11.67 -9.65 13.34
N LEU A 176 -12.33 -10.61 12.71
CA LEU A 176 -11.65 -11.57 11.83
C LEU A 176 -11.16 -10.90 10.53
N ALA A 177 -11.90 -9.90 10.02
CA ALA A 177 -11.45 -9.06 8.90
C ALA A 177 -10.19 -8.25 9.27
N LEU A 178 -10.10 -7.72 10.51
CA LEU A 178 -8.88 -7.08 11.02
C LEU A 178 -7.70 -8.06 11.09
N GLU A 179 -7.94 -9.28 11.53
CA GLU A 179 -6.91 -10.33 11.58
C GLU A 179 -6.44 -10.71 10.18
N LEU A 180 -7.33 -10.80 9.20
CA LEU A 180 -6.98 -11.03 7.79
C LEU A 180 -6.11 -9.89 7.24
N VAL A 181 -6.49 -8.64 7.47
CA VAL A 181 -5.70 -7.48 7.06
C VAL A 181 -4.31 -7.47 7.73
N PHE A 182 -4.22 -7.85 9.00
CA PHE A 182 -2.94 -7.99 9.69
C PHE A 182 -2.08 -9.11 9.10
N LEU A 183 -2.69 -10.23 8.73
CA LEU A 183 -2.01 -11.40 8.18
C LEU A 183 -1.50 -11.15 6.76
N CYS A 184 -2.35 -10.62 5.88
CA CYS A 184 -2.08 -10.50 4.43
C CYS A 184 -1.64 -9.10 4.00
N GLY A 185 -1.59 -8.13 4.94
CA GLY A 185 -1.25 -6.73 4.70
C GLY A 185 -2.46 -5.87 4.32
N ASP A 186 -2.22 -4.57 4.22
CA ASP A 186 -3.26 -3.56 4.09
C ASP A 186 -3.41 -2.98 2.67
N LEU A 187 -2.72 -3.54 1.68
CA LEU A 187 -2.93 -3.22 0.27
C LEU A 187 -4.14 -3.98 -0.28
N MET A 188 -5.10 -3.26 -0.83
CA MET A 188 -6.33 -3.86 -1.37
C MET A 188 -6.05 -4.83 -2.50
N THR A 189 -5.02 -4.58 -3.32
CA THR A 189 -4.59 -5.49 -4.40
C THR A 189 -4.28 -6.89 -3.88
N ASN A 190 -3.56 -6.99 -2.76
CA ASN A 190 -3.25 -8.29 -2.15
C ASN A 190 -4.50 -8.92 -1.54
N LEU A 191 -5.30 -8.12 -0.85
CA LEU A 191 -6.50 -8.59 -0.17
C LEU A 191 -7.56 -9.13 -1.12
N VAL A 192 -7.67 -8.63 -2.35
CA VAL A 192 -8.62 -9.17 -3.36
C VAL A 192 -8.38 -10.65 -3.58
N GLY A 193 -7.14 -11.03 -3.91
CA GLY A 193 -6.80 -12.43 -4.17
C GLY A 193 -7.00 -13.33 -2.95
N GLU A 194 -6.68 -12.82 -1.75
CA GLU A 194 -6.88 -13.56 -0.50
C GLU A 194 -8.36 -13.77 -0.20
N ILE A 195 -9.20 -12.74 -0.37
CA ILE A 195 -10.65 -12.83 -0.19
C ILE A 195 -11.27 -13.85 -1.16
N GLU A 196 -10.84 -13.83 -2.42
CA GLU A 196 -11.33 -14.77 -3.44
C GLU A 196 -10.94 -16.22 -3.11
N LYS A 197 -9.68 -16.46 -2.72
CA LYS A 197 -9.23 -17.81 -2.30
C LYS A 197 -9.99 -18.30 -1.08
N ILE A 198 -10.12 -17.50 -0.05
CA ILE A 198 -10.83 -17.87 1.18
C ILE A 198 -12.31 -18.09 0.89
N GLY A 199 -12.94 -17.18 0.11
CA GLY A 199 -14.35 -17.30 -0.27
C GLY A 199 -14.66 -18.57 -1.07
N ALA A 200 -13.75 -18.97 -1.97
CA ALA A 200 -13.87 -20.20 -2.74
C ALA A 200 -13.63 -21.47 -1.89
N TYR A 201 -12.73 -21.41 -0.91
CA TYR A 201 -12.40 -22.53 -0.03
C TYR A 201 -13.49 -22.78 1.01
N ALA A 202 -14.01 -21.74 1.63
CA ALA A 202 -14.98 -21.84 2.72
C ALA A 202 -16.29 -22.48 2.25
N LYS A 203 -16.66 -23.62 2.84
CA LYS A 203 -17.90 -24.34 2.50
C LYS A 203 -19.14 -23.66 3.08
N GLN A 204 -19.01 -23.04 4.26
CA GLN A 204 -20.10 -22.37 4.96
C GLN A 204 -20.21 -20.89 4.54
N PRO A 205 -21.38 -20.26 4.69
CA PRO A 205 -21.57 -18.84 4.41
C PRO A 205 -20.74 -17.94 5.32
N HIS A 206 -20.52 -18.34 6.58
CA HIS A 206 -19.72 -17.57 7.55
C HIS A 206 -18.26 -17.99 7.51
N ILE A 207 -17.35 -17.02 7.26
CA ILE A 207 -15.90 -17.25 7.23
C ILE A 207 -15.39 -17.41 8.66
N THR A 208 -14.62 -18.47 8.87
CA THR A 208 -14.00 -18.78 10.15
C THR A 208 -12.49 -18.52 10.12
N ARG A 209 -11.86 -18.49 11.33
CA ARG A 209 -10.40 -18.43 11.44
C ARG A 209 -9.72 -19.61 10.74
N ALA A 210 -10.29 -20.81 10.86
CA ALA A 210 -9.74 -22.01 10.21
C ALA A 210 -9.73 -21.89 8.67
N ASP A 211 -10.76 -21.25 8.08
CA ASP A 211 -10.78 -21.01 6.64
C ASP A 211 -9.65 -20.08 6.19
N ILE A 212 -9.37 -19.03 6.98
CA ILE A 212 -8.26 -18.12 6.72
C ILE A 212 -6.91 -18.83 6.86
N GLU A 213 -6.70 -19.54 7.97
CA GLU A 213 -5.43 -20.24 8.26
C GLU A 213 -5.12 -21.33 7.23
N ALA A 214 -6.14 -21.91 6.61
CA ALA A 214 -5.98 -22.99 5.63
C ALA A 214 -5.43 -22.51 4.28
N VAL A 215 -5.77 -21.29 3.84
CA VAL A 215 -5.45 -20.86 2.46
C VAL A 215 -4.85 -19.48 2.32
N ALA A 216 -4.93 -18.63 3.36
CA ALA A 216 -4.37 -17.29 3.29
C ALA A 216 -2.84 -17.33 3.26
N THR A 217 -2.26 -16.48 2.43
CA THR A 217 -0.80 -16.31 2.32
C THR A 217 -0.35 -15.18 3.24
N PRO A 218 0.30 -15.49 4.37
CA PRO A 218 0.74 -14.46 5.32
C PRO A 218 1.91 -13.64 4.75
N GLN A 219 1.94 -12.34 5.07
CA GLN A 219 3.11 -11.51 4.79
C GLN A 219 4.23 -11.81 5.79
N LEU A 220 5.49 -11.56 5.36
CA LEU A 220 6.69 -11.75 6.15
C LEU A 220 6.57 -11.17 7.57
N ASP A 221 6.12 -9.93 7.72
CA ASP A 221 5.99 -9.28 9.03
C ASP A 221 5.00 -10.02 9.96
N ALA A 222 3.93 -10.60 9.42
CA ALA A 222 2.97 -11.39 10.19
C ALA A 222 3.56 -12.74 10.64
N VAL A 223 4.37 -13.39 9.79
CA VAL A 223 5.06 -14.64 10.14
C VAL A 223 6.14 -14.37 11.20
N VAL A 224 6.95 -13.31 11.03
CA VAL A 224 7.93 -12.89 12.04
C VAL A 224 7.23 -12.53 13.36
N PHE A 225 6.04 -11.93 13.31
CA PHE A 225 5.26 -11.67 14.52
C PHE A 225 4.85 -12.96 15.24
N ARG A 226 4.41 -14.01 14.51
CA ARG A 226 4.12 -15.34 15.10
C ARG A 226 5.36 -15.97 15.75
N MET A 227 6.52 -15.86 15.10
CA MET A 227 7.78 -16.36 15.62
C MET A 227 8.14 -15.69 16.97
N THR A 228 8.03 -14.38 17.03
CA THR A 228 8.36 -13.63 18.25
C THR A 228 7.31 -13.80 19.35
N ASP A 229 6.04 -14.00 19.00
CA ASP A 229 5.02 -14.41 19.98
C ASP A 229 5.34 -15.76 20.63
N ALA A 230 5.78 -16.75 19.81
CA ALA A 230 6.22 -18.04 20.32
C ALA A 230 7.43 -17.93 21.27
N ILE A 231 8.40 -17.03 20.97
CA ILE A 231 9.51 -16.70 21.89
C ILE A 231 8.96 -16.16 23.23
N GLY A 232 8.01 -15.22 23.17
CA GLY A 232 7.38 -14.64 24.36
C GLY A 232 6.54 -15.64 25.18
N GLU A 233 6.10 -16.72 24.56
CA GLU A 233 5.41 -17.85 25.18
C GLU A 233 6.39 -18.92 25.69
N SER A 234 7.70 -18.72 25.53
CA SER A 234 8.76 -19.70 25.80
C SER A 234 8.58 -21.00 25.02
N ASN A 235 7.89 -20.94 23.88
CA ASN A 235 7.67 -22.05 22.96
C ASN A 235 8.67 -22.00 21.79
N PHE A 236 9.90 -22.47 22.09
CA PHE A 236 11.02 -22.36 21.16
C PHE A 236 10.90 -23.30 19.97
N ASP A 237 10.30 -24.49 20.16
CA ASP A 237 10.03 -25.43 19.06
C ASP A 237 9.12 -24.79 18.01
N LYS A 238 8.07 -24.11 18.48
CA LYS A 238 7.18 -23.35 17.59
C LYS A 238 7.91 -22.19 16.92
N ALA A 239 8.77 -21.47 17.64
CA ALA A 239 9.55 -20.37 17.05
C ALA A 239 10.51 -20.88 15.96
N ALA A 240 11.18 -22.02 16.19
CA ALA A 240 12.06 -22.67 15.22
C ALA A 240 11.27 -23.19 14.00
N SER A 241 10.09 -23.80 14.22
CA SER A 241 9.20 -24.24 13.14
C SER A 241 8.79 -23.05 12.24
N VAL A 242 8.42 -21.91 12.83
CA VAL A 242 8.05 -20.70 12.07
C VAL A 242 9.25 -20.13 11.29
N LEU A 243 10.47 -20.19 11.83
CA LEU A 243 11.67 -19.82 11.06
C LEU A 243 11.88 -20.77 9.87
N GLY A 244 11.63 -22.08 10.05
CA GLY A 244 11.64 -23.07 8.99
C GLY A 244 10.60 -22.76 7.89
N GLU A 245 9.38 -22.33 8.26
CA GLU A 245 8.37 -21.88 7.28
C GLU A 245 8.88 -20.71 6.44
N LEU A 246 9.55 -19.72 7.04
CA LEU A 246 10.14 -18.58 6.32
C LEU A 246 11.18 -19.04 5.28
N TYR A 247 11.97 -20.06 5.59
CA TYR A 247 12.93 -20.64 4.65
C TYR A 247 12.22 -21.41 3.52
N GLN A 248 11.14 -22.13 3.82
CA GLN A 248 10.31 -22.80 2.80
C GLN A 248 9.61 -21.80 1.87
N MET A 249 9.22 -20.64 2.39
CA MET A 249 8.68 -19.53 1.60
C MET A 249 9.75 -18.83 0.74
N GLN A 250 11.00 -19.30 0.79
CA GLN A 250 12.15 -18.73 0.08
C GLN A 250 12.39 -17.23 0.40
N GLU A 251 11.99 -16.81 1.61
CA GLU A 251 12.27 -15.43 2.03
C GLU A 251 13.77 -15.23 2.24
N PRO A 252 14.36 -14.20 1.62
CA PRO A 252 15.78 -13.92 1.79
C PRO A 252 16.14 -13.68 3.26
N PRO A 253 17.18 -14.33 3.81
CA PRO A 253 17.57 -14.18 5.21
C PRO A 253 17.78 -12.73 5.66
N ILE A 254 18.25 -11.87 4.75
CA ILE A 254 18.43 -10.44 5.03
C ILE A 254 17.10 -9.72 5.26
N LYS A 255 16.03 -10.12 4.55
CA LYS A 255 14.69 -9.56 4.75
C LYS A 255 14.10 -10.04 6.08
N ILE A 256 14.29 -11.33 6.43
CA ILE A 256 13.87 -11.89 7.74
C ILE A 256 14.57 -11.11 8.86
N MET A 257 15.89 -10.90 8.74
CA MET A 257 16.67 -10.13 9.72
C MET A 257 16.18 -8.69 9.87
N TRP A 258 15.87 -8.02 8.74
CA TRP A 258 15.34 -6.66 8.75
C TRP A 258 13.98 -6.57 9.47
N SER A 259 13.05 -7.49 9.16
CA SER A 259 11.72 -7.55 9.78
C SER A 259 11.84 -7.86 11.29
N LEU A 260 12.65 -8.87 11.66
CA LEU A 260 12.91 -9.23 13.06
C LEU A 260 13.51 -8.06 13.83
N GLY A 261 14.56 -7.43 13.30
CA GLY A 261 15.19 -6.26 13.92
C GLY A 261 14.24 -5.07 14.09
N ARG A 262 13.36 -4.84 13.11
CA ARG A 262 12.29 -3.84 13.21
C ARG A 262 11.33 -4.18 14.35
N GLN A 263 10.91 -5.42 14.45
CA GLN A 263 9.98 -5.86 15.51
C GLN A 263 10.60 -5.78 16.89
N MET A 264 11.88 -6.13 17.06
CA MET A 264 12.57 -5.97 18.35
C MET A 264 12.63 -4.50 18.80
N ARG A 265 12.90 -3.58 17.88
CA ARG A 265 12.85 -2.13 18.17
C ARG A 265 11.42 -1.67 18.53
N GLN A 266 10.41 -2.24 17.88
CA GLN A 266 9.00 -1.96 18.21
C GLN A 266 8.64 -2.46 19.61
N PHE A 267 9.06 -3.68 20.01
CA PHE A 267 8.86 -4.20 21.37
C PHE A 267 9.57 -3.34 22.41
N TYR A 268 10.81 -2.93 22.14
CA TYR A 268 11.54 -2.03 23.04
C TYR A 268 10.81 -0.69 23.22
N SER A 269 10.37 -0.09 22.13
CA SER A 269 9.57 1.15 22.16
C SER A 269 8.24 0.98 22.91
N ALA A 270 7.55 -0.15 22.71
CA ALA A 270 6.32 -0.47 23.40
C ALA A 270 6.52 -0.64 24.91
N ARG A 271 7.60 -1.30 25.33
CA ARG A 271 7.95 -1.45 26.76
C ARG A 271 8.26 -0.09 27.41
N LEU A 272 9.05 0.75 26.75
CA LEU A 272 9.31 2.12 27.23
C LEU A 272 8.01 2.94 27.31
N ALA A 273 7.13 2.84 26.31
CA ALA A 273 5.83 3.51 26.32
C ALA A 273 5.00 3.08 27.53
N MET A 274 4.99 1.78 27.89
CA MET A 274 4.29 1.27 29.08
C MET A 274 4.84 1.85 30.37
N GLU A 275 6.16 1.92 30.53
CA GLU A 275 6.79 2.53 31.71
C GLU A 275 6.40 4.01 31.88
N HIS A 276 6.25 4.70 30.75
CA HIS A 276 5.79 6.10 30.73
C HIS A 276 4.27 6.24 30.63
N ARG A 277 3.50 5.19 30.92
CA ARG A 277 2.02 5.15 30.89
C ARG A 277 1.42 5.61 29.56
N ARG A 278 2.11 5.35 28.43
CA ARG A 278 1.64 5.62 27.07
C ARG A 278 0.95 4.39 26.49
N GLY A 279 -0.19 4.60 25.83
CA GLY A 279 -0.98 3.52 25.21
C GLY A 279 -0.59 3.21 23.77
N ALA A 280 -1.33 2.27 23.14
CA ALA A 280 -1.12 1.81 21.78
C ALA A 280 -1.16 2.94 20.73
N GLY A 281 -1.99 3.97 20.95
CA GLY A 281 -2.06 5.13 20.05
C GLY A 281 -0.73 5.90 19.93
N TYR A 282 0.04 5.98 21.03
CA TYR A 282 1.39 6.56 21.00
C TYR A 282 2.35 5.71 20.15
N VAL A 283 2.32 4.40 20.33
CA VAL A 283 3.16 3.46 19.56
C VAL A 283 2.75 3.46 18.08
N ALA A 284 1.46 3.50 17.79
CA ALA A 284 0.93 3.64 16.42
C ALA A 284 1.50 4.88 15.73
N SER A 285 1.44 6.04 16.39
CA SER A 285 1.97 7.30 15.86
C SER A 285 3.49 7.27 15.69
N LEU A 286 4.23 6.72 16.68
CA LEU A 286 5.70 6.63 16.66
C LEU A 286 6.21 5.82 15.47
N TRP A 287 5.56 4.71 15.16
CA TRP A 287 5.97 3.76 14.13
C TRP A 287 5.22 3.92 12.80
N GLY A 288 4.21 4.79 12.75
CA GLY A 288 3.35 4.96 11.57
C GLY A 288 2.60 3.69 11.20
N ILE A 289 2.19 2.90 12.22
CA ILE A 289 1.41 1.68 12.05
C ILE A 289 -0.04 1.89 12.45
N LYS A 290 -0.93 1.03 11.95
CA LYS A 290 -2.36 1.12 12.24
C LYS A 290 -2.69 0.74 13.69
N PRO A 291 -3.85 1.14 14.24
CA PRO A 291 -4.21 0.87 15.63
C PRO A 291 -4.16 -0.60 16.02
N TYR A 292 -4.74 -1.50 15.22
CA TYR A 292 -4.79 -2.92 15.55
C TYR A 292 -3.40 -3.59 15.64
N PRO A 293 -2.47 -3.42 14.68
CA PRO A 293 -1.08 -3.85 14.85
C PRO A 293 -0.40 -3.28 16.09
N ALA A 294 -0.67 -2.02 16.44
CA ALA A 294 -0.10 -1.40 17.64
C ALA A 294 -0.63 -2.03 18.94
N GLU A 295 -1.92 -2.35 19.00
CA GLU A 295 -2.53 -3.06 20.14
C GLU A 295 -1.96 -4.47 20.30
N LYS A 296 -1.83 -5.22 19.20
CA LYS A 296 -1.16 -6.52 19.19
C LYS A 296 0.28 -6.42 19.70
N LEU A 297 1.03 -5.45 19.17
CA LEU A 297 2.42 -5.20 19.57
C LEU A 297 2.54 -4.90 21.07
N MET A 298 1.67 -4.04 21.62
CA MET A 298 1.63 -3.73 23.04
C MET A 298 1.30 -4.98 23.87
N THR A 299 0.37 -5.81 23.41
CA THR A 299 -0.02 -7.03 24.11
C THR A 299 1.14 -8.03 24.16
N SER A 300 1.81 -8.28 23.04
CA SER A 300 2.96 -9.19 22.96
C SER A 300 4.16 -8.66 23.73
N ALA A 301 4.44 -7.35 23.68
CA ALA A 301 5.55 -6.73 24.38
C ALA A 301 5.47 -6.87 25.91
N ARG A 302 4.28 -7.09 26.50
CA ARG A 302 4.14 -7.33 27.95
C ARG A 302 4.85 -8.59 28.44
N ARG A 303 5.05 -9.57 27.55
CA ARG A 303 5.71 -10.83 27.87
C ARG A 303 7.23 -10.70 28.05
N PHE A 304 7.79 -9.58 27.58
CA PHE A 304 9.23 -9.33 27.60
C PHE A 304 9.62 -8.27 28.63
N SER A 305 10.74 -8.48 29.32
CA SER A 305 11.33 -7.45 30.19
C SER A 305 12.02 -6.35 29.36
N LEU A 306 12.18 -5.15 29.94
CA LEU A 306 12.90 -4.07 29.26
C LEU A 306 14.38 -4.43 28.98
N PRO A 307 15.13 -5.06 29.95
CA PRO A 307 16.48 -5.53 29.68
C PRO A 307 16.54 -6.54 28.53
N TRP A 308 15.59 -7.49 28.47
CA TRP A 308 15.49 -8.43 27.35
C TRP A 308 15.31 -7.71 26.01
N CYS A 309 14.36 -6.78 25.92
CA CYS A 309 14.13 -6.02 24.69
C CYS A 309 15.38 -5.25 24.24
N ARG A 310 16.10 -4.64 25.19
CA ARG A 310 17.36 -3.93 24.90
C ARG A 310 18.40 -4.87 24.34
N ARG A 311 18.61 -6.05 24.98
CA ARG A 311 19.52 -7.08 24.50
C ARG A 311 19.15 -7.56 23.11
N ALA A 312 17.86 -7.84 22.88
CA ALA A 312 17.35 -8.31 21.59
C ALA A 312 17.67 -7.33 20.45
N VAL A 313 17.47 -6.02 20.68
CA VAL A 313 17.83 -4.99 19.68
C VAL A 313 19.33 -5.00 19.36
N VAL A 314 20.19 -5.11 20.39
CA VAL A 314 21.66 -5.16 20.21
C VAL A 314 22.06 -6.41 19.43
N ARG A 315 21.52 -7.58 19.80
CA ARG A 315 21.81 -8.85 19.12
C ARG A 315 21.38 -8.85 17.67
N CYS A 316 20.18 -8.32 17.38
CA CYS A 316 19.72 -8.12 15.99
C CYS A 316 20.67 -7.23 15.18
N ALA A 317 21.18 -6.14 15.77
CA ALA A 317 22.12 -5.26 15.07
C ALA A 317 23.48 -5.95 14.81
N GLN A 318 23.97 -6.74 15.77
CA GLN A 318 25.21 -7.50 15.61
C GLN A 318 25.08 -8.58 14.54
N THR A 319 23.96 -9.31 14.50
CA THR A 319 23.67 -10.33 13.47
C THR A 319 23.52 -9.70 12.09
N ASP A 320 22.81 -8.58 11.96
CA ASP A 320 22.70 -7.84 10.69
C ASP A 320 24.08 -7.39 10.17
N LEU A 321 24.94 -6.91 11.05
CA LEU A 321 26.32 -6.55 10.71
C LEU A 321 27.11 -7.79 10.26
N ALA A 322 27.02 -8.91 10.99
CA ALA A 322 27.71 -10.15 10.66
C ALA A 322 27.29 -10.67 9.28
N MET A 323 25.98 -10.67 8.96
CA MET A 323 25.46 -11.05 7.64
C MET A 323 26.02 -10.21 6.49
N LYS A 324 26.37 -8.95 6.73
CA LYS A 324 26.85 -8.02 5.72
C LYS A 324 28.37 -7.97 5.60
N SER A 325 29.10 -8.33 6.65
CA SER A 325 30.55 -8.13 6.75
C SER A 325 31.37 -9.41 6.86
N THR A 326 30.72 -10.57 7.14
CA THR A 326 31.41 -11.86 7.26
C THR A 326 30.90 -12.80 6.17
N GLY A 327 31.68 -13.73 5.70
CA GLY A 327 31.24 -14.77 4.78
C GLY A 327 30.42 -15.91 5.43
N GLN A 328 29.89 -15.71 6.63
CA GLN A 328 29.11 -16.72 7.35
C GLN A 328 27.76 -16.96 6.71
N ASP A 329 27.25 -18.19 6.85
CA ASP A 329 25.93 -18.54 6.35
C ASP A 329 24.82 -17.74 7.09
N ALA A 330 24.02 -17.03 6.31
CA ALA A 330 22.98 -16.15 6.85
C ALA A 330 21.84 -16.88 7.57
N GLN A 331 21.54 -18.14 7.18
CA GLN A 331 20.53 -18.96 7.85
C GLN A 331 21.06 -19.46 9.21
N GLN A 332 22.33 -19.81 9.26
CA GLN A 332 22.98 -20.18 10.53
C GLN A 332 23.00 -19.01 11.51
N LEU A 333 23.33 -17.81 11.02
CA LEU A 333 23.30 -16.59 11.84
C LEU A 333 21.89 -16.30 12.39
N LEU A 334 20.83 -16.46 11.60
CA LEU A 334 19.45 -16.31 12.06
C LEU A 334 19.07 -17.37 13.11
N THR A 335 19.45 -18.62 12.87
CA THR A 335 19.19 -19.71 13.82
C THR A 335 19.88 -19.47 15.15
N THR A 336 21.15 -19.03 15.11
CA THR A 336 21.91 -18.66 16.31
C THR A 336 21.23 -17.50 17.04
N LEU A 337 20.83 -16.47 16.34
CA LEU A 337 20.08 -15.34 16.92
C LEU A 337 18.79 -15.80 17.61
N LEU A 338 18.02 -16.71 16.97
CA LEU A 338 16.81 -17.25 17.57
C LEU A 338 17.10 -17.95 18.92
N LEU A 339 18.15 -18.77 18.99
CA LEU A 339 18.58 -19.43 20.21
C LEU A 339 19.01 -18.43 21.31
N GLU A 340 19.73 -17.36 20.92
CA GLU A 340 20.11 -16.29 21.83
C GLU A 340 18.93 -15.49 22.39
N LEU A 341 17.91 -15.26 21.55
CA LEU A 341 16.66 -14.60 21.96
C LEU A 341 15.80 -15.49 22.86
N ALA A 342 15.96 -16.82 22.73
CA ALA A 342 15.28 -17.81 23.55
C ALA A 342 15.87 -17.91 24.97
N THR A 343 17.10 -17.46 25.16
CA THR A 343 17.77 -17.58 26.49
C THR A 343 17.19 -16.52 27.44
N PRO A 344 16.68 -16.90 28.62
CA PRO A 344 16.22 -15.94 29.63
C PRO A 344 17.35 -14.98 30.07
N VAL A 345 16.94 -13.75 30.47
CA VAL A 345 17.85 -12.77 31.10
C VAL A 345 17.76 -12.89 32.60
#